data_581cad0c405f8d5e34430e6bfea18da7
#
_entry.id   581cad0c405f8d5e34430e6bfea18da7
#
_cell.length_a   1.000
_cell.length_b   1.000
_cell.length_c   1.000
_cell.angle_alpha   90.00
_cell.angle_beta   90.00
_cell.angle_gamma   90.00
#
_symmetry.space_group_name_H-M   'P 1'
#
loop_
_entity.id
_entity.type
_entity.pdbx_description
1 polymer ?
#
loop_
_entity_poly.entity_id
_entity_poly.type
_entity_poly.pdbx_seq_one_letter_code
_entity_poly.pdbx_strand_id
1 'polypeptide(L)'
;IELGIDHVALVQEYLPARGNSIVRVEVLNGKFLYAIRLHLDQAAPSFNLCPADYCKPTLDESSKGNADGVSGRNLLVEGYTPTRGVIENVLRIAHGAHIEVGGVEYLVNDRDGRAYYYDVNAMSNFVADAPNVIGFNPFTRLVDHILRLAGIVE
;
A
#
# COMPACT_ATOMS: atom_id res chain seq x y z
N ILE A 1 -24.34 8.05 -8.90
CA ILE A 1 -22.89 7.80 -8.86
C ILE A 1 -22.25 8.99 -9.55
N GLU A 2 -21.48 9.77 -8.81
CA GLU A 2 -20.64 10.79 -9.42
C GLU A 2 -19.44 10.08 -10.06
N LEU A 3 -19.30 10.25 -11.36
CA LEU A 3 -18.14 9.73 -12.10
C LEU A 3 -17.00 10.74 -12.00
N GLY A 4 -15.76 10.27 -11.96
CA GLY A 4 -14.57 11.11 -12.00
C GLY A 4 -14.44 11.88 -13.32
N ILE A 5 -13.35 12.62 -13.50
CA ILE A 5 -13.08 13.44 -14.70
C ILE A 5 -13.11 12.63 -16.01
N ASP A 6 -12.74 11.37 -15.94
CA ASP A 6 -12.72 10.42 -17.06
C ASP A 6 -14.09 9.81 -17.38
N HIS A 7 -15.10 10.08 -16.57
CA HIS A 7 -16.45 9.51 -16.69
C HIS A 7 -16.48 7.98 -16.70
N VAL A 8 -15.49 7.33 -16.11
CA VAL A 8 -15.36 5.87 -16.00
C VAL A 8 -15.69 5.41 -14.59
N ALA A 9 -16.43 4.30 -14.49
CA ALA A 9 -16.67 3.59 -13.23
C ALA A 9 -16.17 2.16 -13.36
N LEU A 10 -15.41 1.70 -12.37
CA LEU A 10 -15.00 0.32 -12.23
C LEU A 10 -15.96 -0.41 -11.28
N VAL A 11 -16.55 -1.48 -11.77
CA VAL A 11 -17.43 -2.36 -10.97
C VAL A 11 -16.70 -3.67 -10.72
N GLN A 12 -16.47 -3.98 -9.45
CA GLN A 12 -15.73 -5.18 -9.04
C GLN A 12 -16.55 -5.99 -8.02
N GLU A 13 -16.27 -7.30 -7.96
CA GLU A 13 -16.80 -8.13 -6.88
C GLU A 13 -16.26 -7.67 -5.53
N TYR A 14 -17.15 -7.54 -4.54
CA TYR A 14 -16.74 -7.29 -3.17
C TYR A 14 -16.28 -8.58 -2.49
N LEU A 15 -15.03 -8.60 -2.06
CA LEU A 15 -14.43 -9.69 -1.29
C LEU A 15 -14.23 -9.25 0.17
N PRO A 16 -14.88 -9.92 1.15
CA PRO A 16 -14.64 -9.61 2.56
C PRO A 16 -13.22 -9.99 2.95
N ALA A 17 -12.47 -9.00 3.43
CA ALA A 17 -11.09 -9.20 3.86
C ALA A 17 -11.06 -9.91 5.22
N ARG A 18 -10.36 -11.06 5.29
CA ARG A 18 -10.15 -11.81 6.53
C ARG A 18 -9.44 -10.94 7.56
N GLY A 19 -9.97 -10.92 8.79
CA GLY A 19 -9.43 -10.10 9.87
C GLY A 19 -9.55 -8.60 9.60
N ASN A 20 -10.45 -8.20 8.69
CA ASN A 20 -10.70 -6.81 8.30
C ASN A 20 -9.40 -6.05 7.99
N SER A 21 -8.49 -6.68 7.25
CA SER A 21 -7.18 -6.11 6.91
C SER A 21 -6.77 -6.43 5.48
N ILE A 22 -5.99 -5.53 4.91
CA ILE A 22 -5.32 -5.71 3.62
C ILE A 22 -3.82 -5.65 3.82
N VAL A 23 -3.07 -6.14 2.85
CA VAL A 23 -1.61 -6.11 2.88
C VAL A 23 -1.09 -5.47 1.61
N ARG A 24 -0.17 -4.53 1.78
CA ARG A 24 0.59 -3.93 0.69
C ARG A 24 2.03 -4.41 0.76
N VAL A 25 2.51 -4.92 -0.37
CA VAL A 25 3.86 -5.44 -0.53
C VAL A 25 4.63 -4.52 -1.47
N GLU A 26 5.72 -3.96 -0.99
CA GLU A 26 6.57 -3.07 -1.76
C GLU A 26 7.72 -3.83 -2.40
N VAL A 27 7.99 -3.48 -3.66
CA VAL A 27 9.09 -4.02 -4.48
C VAL A 27 10.03 -2.92 -4.92
N LEU A 28 11.30 -3.24 -4.94
CA LEU A 28 12.36 -2.37 -5.46
C LEU A 28 13.38 -3.23 -6.21
N ASN A 29 13.66 -2.87 -7.47
CA ASN A 29 14.63 -3.55 -8.32
C ASN A 29 14.37 -5.07 -8.40
N GLY A 30 13.12 -5.47 -8.64
CA GLY A 30 12.70 -6.87 -8.75
C GLY A 30 12.83 -7.69 -7.46
N LYS A 31 12.99 -7.03 -6.29
CA LYS A 31 13.14 -7.68 -4.98
C LYS A 31 12.06 -7.21 -4.02
N PHE A 32 11.68 -8.09 -3.11
CA PHE A 32 10.87 -7.73 -1.95
C PHE A 32 11.60 -6.69 -1.11
N LEU A 33 10.94 -5.57 -0.84
CA LEU A 33 11.48 -4.50 -0.02
C LEU A 33 10.95 -4.58 1.40
N TYR A 34 9.65 -4.52 1.57
CA TYR A 34 8.91 -4.72 2.82
C TYR A 34 7.43 -4.97 2.53
N ALA A 35 6.68 -5.30 3.57
CA ALA A 35 5.23 -5.26 3.50
C ALA A 35 4.64 -4.64 4.77
N ILE A 36 3.45 -4.07 4.62
CA ILE A 36 2.65 -3.53 5.70
C ILE A 36 1.26 -4.14 5.67
N ARG A 37 0.67 -4.30 6.85
CA ARG A 37 -0.74 -4.63 7.01
C ARG A 37 -1.49 -3.38 7.43
N LEU A 38 -2.60 -3.13 6.76
CA LEU A 38 -3.51 -2.03 7.03
C LEU A 38 -4.80 -2.61 7.57
N HIS A 39 -5.17 -2.20 8.78
CA HIS A 39 -6.42 -2.60 9.41
C HIS A 39 -7.52 -1.63 8.99
N LEU A 40 -8.58 -2.17 8.39
CA LEU A 40 -9.71 -1.39 7.90
C LEU A 40 -10.59 -0.95 9.08
N ASP A 41 -11.03 0.30 9.05
CA ASP A 41 -12.03 0.76 10.00
C ASP A 41 -13.37 0.06 9.70
N GLN A 42 -13.95 -0.58 10.72
CA GLN A 42 -15.24 -1.26 10.60
C GLN A 42 -16.41 -0.28 10.31
N ALA A 43 -16.28 0.98 10.72
CA ALA A 43 -17.32 1.99 10.52
C ALA A 43 -17.37 2.54 9.09
N ALA A 44 -16.32 2.37 8.31
CA ALA A 44 -16.28 2.81 6.92
C ALA A 44 -15.32 1.94 6.11
N PRO A 45 -15.78 0.78 5.65
CA PRO A 45 -14.99 -0.13 4.82
C PRO A 45 -14.73 0.53 3.44
N SER A 46 -13.68 1.32 3.34
CA SER A 46 -13.20 1.86 2.08
C SER A 46 -11.86 1.20 1.76
N PHE A 47 -11.77 0.57 0.60
CA PHE A 47 -10.53 -0.03 0.10
C PHE A 47 -9.62 1.00 -0.57
N ASN A 48 -10.04 2.26 -0.66
CA ASN A 48 -9.23 3.33 -1.23
C ASN A 48 -8.36 3.94 -0.12
N LEU A 49 -7.29 3.24 0.22
CA LEU A 49 -6.38 3.61 1.29
C LEU A 49 -5.03 4.02 0.69
N CYS A 50 -4.65 5.28 0.86
CA CYS A 50 -3.30 5.74 0.56
C CYS A 50 -2.46 5.70 1.85
N PRO A 51 -1.53 4.74 2.03
CA PRO A 51 -0.73 4.63 3.25
C PRO A 51 0.10 5.88 3.56
N ALA A 52 0.48 6.65 2.54
CA ALA A 52 1.24 7.89 2.70
C ALA A 52 0.45 9.01 3.37
N ASP A 53 -0.88 9.04 3.20
CA ASP A 53 -1.74 10.11 3.72
C ASP A 53 -2.21 9.83 5.15
N TYR A 54 -2.29 8.56 5.55
CA TYR A 54 -2.85 8.16 6.85
C TYR A 54 -1.87 8.21 8.01
N CYS A 55 -0.58 8.25 7.75
CA CYS A 55 0.46 8.30 8.78
C CYS A 55 0.97 9.71 9.07
N LYS A 56 0.26 10.77 8.68
CA LYS A 56 0.61 12.12 9.14
C LYS A 56 0.15 12.25 10.59
N PRO A 57 1.07 12.40 11.57
CA PRO A 57 0.65 12.79 12.91
C PRO A 57 -0.06 14.14 12.78
N THR A 58 -1.30 14.20 13.19
CA THR A 58 -2.04 15.45 13.32
C THR A 58 -1.42 16.24 14.48
N LEU A 59 -0.41 17.06 14.16
CA LEU A 59 0.19 18.01 15.12
C LEU A 59 -0.69 19.23 15.35
N ASP A 60 -1.90 19.29 14.80
CA ASP A 60 -2.81 20.41 14.98
C ASP A 60 -4.24 19.94 15.30
N GLU A 61 -4.59 20.00 16.59
CA GLU A 61 -5.98 19.94 17.06
C GLU A 61 -6.82 21.17 16.64
N SER A 62 -6.30 22.07 15.80
CA SER A 62 -6.95 23.34 15.47
C SER A 62 -7.62 23.42 14.11
N SER A 63 -7.56 22.43 13.25
CA SER A 63 -8.32 22.45 11.97
C SER A 63 -9.68 21.74 12.10
N LYS A 64 -10.53 22.28 12.96
CA LYS A 64 -11.98 22.09 12.84
C LYS A 64 -12.45 22.86 11.59
N GLY A 65 -12.77 22.13 10.54
CA GLY A 65 -13.59 22.70 9.47
C GLY A 65 -13.01 22.67 8.08
N ASN A 66 -12.98 21.50 7.44
CA ASN A 66 -13.13 21.42 5.99
C ASN A 66 -14.19 20.36 5.65
N ALA A 67 -15.14 20.79 4.81
CA ALA A 67 -16.41 20.14 4.55
C ALA A 67 -16.34 18.92 3.60
N ASP A 68 -15.22 18.24 3.51
CA ASP A 68 -15.06 17.04 2.69
C ASP A 68 -14.71 15.82 3.56
N GLY A 69 -15.56 15.54 4.53
CA GLY A 69 -15.86 14.20 5.09
C GLY A 69 -14.74 13.17 5.38
N VAL A 70 -13.48 13.49 5.25
CA VAL A 70 -12.35 12.62 5.59
C VAL A 70 -11.80 13.05 6.95
N SER A 71 -12.58 12.74 7.98
CA SER A 71 -12.09 12.77 9.36
C SER A 71 -10.86 11.87 9.45
N GLY A 72 -9.76 12.38 10.02
CA GLY A 72 -8.51 11.64 10.20
C GLY A 72 -8.76 10.31 10.91
N ARG A 73 -8.93 9.25 10.14
CA ARG A 73 -9.10 7.90 10.64
C ARG A 73 -7.74 7.41 11.06
N ASN A 74 -7.60 7.03 12.32
CA ASN A 74 -6.43 6.31 12.80
C ASN A 74 -6.40 4.92 12.16
N LEU A 75 -5.92 4.85 10.92
CA LEU A 75 -5.66 3.57 10.27
C LEU A 75 -4.47 2.93 10.97
N LEU A 76 -4.68 1.79 11.60
CA LEU A 76 -3.60 1.04 12.19
C LEU A 76 -2.79 0.39 11.06
N VAL A 77 -1.52 0.80 10.95
CA VAL A 77 -0.55 0.27 10.00
C VAL A 77 0.57 -0.39 10.77
N GLU A 78 0.88 -1.64 10.43
CA GLU A 78 1.96 -2.40 11.06
C GLU A 78 2.87 -3.05 10.02
N GLY A 79 4.15 -3.21 10.35
CA GLY A 79 5.08 -4.02 9.56
C GLY A 79 4.60 -5.47 9.52
N TYR A 80 4.68 -6.10 8.33
CA TYR A 80 4.19 -7.45 8.12
C TYR A 80 5.12 -8.25 7.22
N THR A 81 5.24 -9.54 7.47
CA THR A 81 5.99 -10.46 6.58
C THR A 81 5.02 -11.46 5.96
N PRO A 82 4.70 -11.30 4.66
CA PRO A 82 3.87 -12.27 3.94
C PRO A 82 4.53 -13.64 3.84
N THR A 83 3.73 -14.67 3.55
CA THR A 83 4.29 -15.98 3.24
C THR A 83 5.16 -15.91 1.98
N ARG A 84 6.13 -16.83 1.87
CA ARG A 84 7.01 -16.92 0.71
C ARG A 84 6.24 -16.99 -0.61
N GLY A 85 5.16 -17.78 -0.68
CA GLY A 85 4.36 -17.92 -1.89
C GLY A 85 3.67 -16.61 -2.31
N VAL A 86 3.24 -15.78 -1.36
CA VAL A 86 2.70 -14.45 -1.64
C VAL A 86 3.79 -13.53 -2.19
N ILE A 87 4.98 -13.52 -1.57
CA ILE A 87 6.11 -12.73 -2.06
C ILE A 87 6.48 -13.13 -3.48
N GLU A 88 6.59 -14.42 -3.77
CA GLU A 88 6.89 -14.94 -5.13
C GLU A 88 5.84 -14.52 -6.14
N ASN A 89 4.55 -14.52 -5.78
CA ASN A 89 3.46 -14.05 -6.64
C ASN A 89 3.58 -12.56 -6.93
N VAL A 90 3.84 -11.74 -5.89
CA VAL A 90 4.03 -10.30 -6.06
C VAL A 90 5.21 -9.99 -6.96
N LEU A 91 6.34 -10.68 -6.79
CA LEU A 91 7.51 -10.50 -7.66
C LEU A 91 7.23 -10.91 -9.12
N ARG A 92 6.42 -11.96 -9.34
CA ARG A 92 5.99 -12.32 -10.71
C ARG A 92 5.08 -11.26 -11.33
N ILE A 93 4.15 -10.67 -10.56
CA ILE A 93 3.29 -9.58 -11.01
C ILE A 93 4.15 -8.37 -11.38
N ALA A 94 5.04 -7.93 -10.49
CA ALA A 94 5.92 -6.80 -10.73
C ALA A 94 6.81 -7.00 -11.95
N HIS A 95 7.40 -8.19 -12.10
CA HIS A 95 8.21 -8.55 -13.26
C HIS A 95 7.40 -8.52 -14.56
N GLY A 96 6.21 -9.14 -14.57
CA GLY A 96 5.34 -9.17 -15.76
C GLY A 96 4.82 -7.79 -16.17
N ALA A 97 4.70 -6.87 -15.22
CA ALA A 97 4.28 -5.49 -15.45
C ALA A 97 5.48 -4.53 -15.65
N HIS A 98 6.71 -5.02 -15.66
CA HIS A 98 7.95 -4.22 -15.77
C HIS A 98 8.06 -3.12 -14.69
N ILE A 99 7.64 -3.43 -13.47
CA ILE A 99 7.67 -2.51 -12.33
C ILE A 99 8.97 -2.72 -11.56
N GLU A 100 9.83 -1.71 -11.55
CA GLU A 100 11.05 -1.70 -10.75
C GLU A 100 10.83 -1.12 -9.35
N VAL A 101 9.94 -0.14 -9.24
CA VAL A 101 9.55 0.50 -7.98
C VAL A 101 8.04 0.51 -7.91
N GLY A 102 7.46 -0.19 -6.95
CA GLY A 102 6.00 -0.22 -6.85
C GLY A 102 5.50 -1.08 -5.71
N GLY A 103 4.18 -1.04 -5.52
CA GLY A 103 3.48 -1.81 -4.51
C GLY A 103 2.36 -2.63 -5.10
N VAL A 104 2.15 -3.82 -4.56
CA VAL A 104 1.02 -4.69 -4.90
C VAL A 104 0.19 -4.93 -3.65
N GLU A 105 -1.11 -4.65 -3.76
CA GLU A 105 -2.04 -4.88 -2.67
C GLU A 105 -2.79 -6.19 -2.84
N TYR A 106 -2.97 -6.89 -1.73
CA TYR A 106 -3.80 -8.09 -1.68
C TYR A 106 -4.61 -8.17 -0.40
N LEU A 107 -5.68 -8.92 -0.46
CA LEU A 107 -6.43 -9.37 0.71
C LEU A 107 -6.53 -10.89 0.74
N VAL A 108 -6.77 -11.45 1.90
CA VAL A 108 -7.20 -12.84 2.05
C VAL A 108 -8.71 -12.83 2.16
N ASN A 109 -9.38 -13.41 1.18
CA ASN A 109 -10.85 -13.48 1.20
C ASN A 109 -11.32 -14.40 2.32
N ASP A 110 -12.22 -13.91 3.15
CA ASP A 110 -12.72 -14.66 4.31
C ASP A 110 -13.60 -15.85 3.93
N ARG A 111 -14.20 -15.84 2.73
CA ARG A 111 -15.09 -16.91 2.24
C ARG A 111 -14.32 -18.17 1.85
N ASP A 112 -13.12 -18.05 1.26
CA ASP A 112 -12.37 -19.17 0.68
C ASP A 112 -10.93 -19.29 1.15
N GLY A 113 -10.43 -18.29 1.89
CA GLY A 113 -9.07 -18.26 2.42
C GLY A 113 -7.98 -18.00 1.39
N ARG A 114 -8.34 -17.61 0.16
CA ARG A 114 -7.37 -17.32 -0.91
C ARG A 114 -6.91 -15.87 -0.88
N ALA A 115 -5.68 -15.65 -1.31
CA ALA A 115 -5.14 -14.31 -1.54
C ALA A 115 -5.60 -13.80 -2.92
N TYR A 116 -6.17 -12.60 -2.93
CA TYR A 116 -6.60 -11.88 -4.14
C TYR A 116 -5.79 -10.60 -4.27
N TYR A 117 -5.06 -10.46 -5.36
CA TYR A 117 -4.28 -9.27 -5.69
C TYR A 117 -5.19 -8.35 -6.51
N TYR A 118 -5.40 -7.12 -6.05
CA TYR A 118 -6.44 -6.26 -6.63
C TYR A 118 -5.96 -4.88 -7.04
N ASP A 119 -4.80 -4.44 -6.52
CA ASP A 119 -4.23 -3.14 -6.88
C ASP A 119 -2.72 -3.25 -7.09
N VAL A 120 -2.24 -2.58 -8.15
CA VAL A 120 -0.84 -2.56 -8.54
C VAL A 120 -0.42 -1.12 -8.81
N ASN A 121 0.45 -0.59 -7.97
CA ASN A 121 0.94 0.77 -8.04
C ASN A 121 2.37 0.80 -8.61
N ALA A 122 2.55 1.37 -9.80
CA ALA A 122 3.84 1.43 -10.49
C ALA A 122 4.82 2.46 -9.91
N MET A 123 4.35 3.40 -9.11
CA MET A 123 5.18 4.37 -8.40
C MET A 123 4.71 4.39 -6.95
N SER A 124 5.48 3.77 -6.06
CA SER A 124 5.06 3.69 -4.68
C SER A 124 5.35 4.98 -3.90
N ASN A 125 4.32 5.47 -3.21
CA ASN A 125 4.51 6.34 -2.06
C ASN A 125 4.76 5.43 -0.85
N PHE A 126 6.01 5.26 -0.46
CA PHE A 126 6.34 4.42 0.69
C PHE A 126 5.59 4.85 1.96
N VAL A 127 5.40 3.90 2.87
CA VAL A 127 4.69 4.14 4.12
C VAL A 127 5.30 5.32 4.88
N ALA A 128 4.42 6.22 5.35
CA ALA A 128 4.83 7.32 6.21
C ALA A 128 5.38 6.76 7.54
N ASP A 129 6.29 7.51 8.17
CA ASP A 129 6.96 7.09 9.41
C ASP A 129 7.58 5.68 9.33
N ALA A 130 8.11 5.34 8.14
CA ALA A 130 8.65 4.02 7.85
C ALA A 130 9.63 3.48 8.90
N PRO A 131 10.57 4.28 9.48
CA PRO A 131 11.47 3.77 10.51
C PRO A 131 10.75 3.15 11.71
N ASN A 132 9.62 3.72 12.13
CA ASN A 132 8.84 3.18 13.26
C ASN A 132 7.92 2.01 12.83
N VAL A 133 7.46 1.98 11.58
CA VAL A 133 6.54 0.94 11.08
C VAL A 133 7.29 -0.31 10.62
N ILE A 134 8.39 -0.14 9.87
CA ILE A 134 9.13 -1.24 9.21
C ILE A 134 10.60 -1.33 9.62
N GLY A 135 11.08 -0.45 10.51
CA GLY A 135 12.42 -0.50 11.08
C GLY A 135 13.54 0.12 10.22
N PHE A 136 13.22 0.70 9.06
CA PHE A 136 14.20 1.37 8.18
C PHE A 136 13.55 2.42 7.29
N ASN A 137 14.37 3.29 6.67
CA ASN A 137 13.91 4.28 5.70
C ASN A 137 14.00 3.70 4.26
N PRO A 138 12.89 3.39 3.59
CA PRO A 138 12.89 2.83 2.25
C PRO A 138 13.40 3.79 1.17
N PHE A 139 13.30 5.12 1.40
CA PHE A 139 13.85 6.11 0.48
C PHE A 139 15.37 6.02 0.35
N THR A 140 16.08 5.62 1.39
CA THR A 140 17.54 5.36 1.31
C THR A 140 17.82 4.25 0.29
N ARG A 141 17.03 3.17 0.32
CA ARG A 141 17.17 2.06 -0.65
C ARG A 141 16.84 2.49 -2.09
N LEU A 142 15.84 3.38 -2.24
CA LEU A 142 15.50 3.93 -3.55
C LEU A 142 16.62 4.81 -4.09
N VAL A 143 17.20 5.68 -3.26
CA VAL A 143 18.35 6.52 -3.65
C VAL A 143 19.54 5.66 -4.07
N ASP A 144 19.89 4.65 -3.27
CA ASP A 144 20.97 3.70 -3.60
C ASP A 144 20.71 3.01 -4.97
N HIS A 145 19.46 2.65 -5.25
CA HIS A 145 19.07 2.04 -6.52
C HIS A 145 19.25 3.02 -7.68
N ILE A 146 18.77 4.25 -7.55
CA ILE A 146 18.90 5.30 -8.57
C ILE A 146 20.39 5.61 -8.84
N LEU A 147 21.22 5.72 -7.81
CA LEU A 147 22.64 6.00 -7.95
C LEU A 147 23.37 4.88 -8.69
N ARG A 148 22.99 3.61 -8.46
CA ARG A 148 23.53 2.46 -9.24
C ARG A 148 23.10 2.53 -10.71
N LEU A 149 21.83 2.82 -10.99
CA LEU A 149 21.34 2.97 -12.36
C LEU A 149 22.07 4.11 -13.10
N ALA A 150 22.42 5.18 -12.39
CA ALA A 150 23.18 6.30 -12.92
C ALA A 150 24.70 6.01 -13.05
N GLY A 151 25.18 4.85 -12.60
CA GLY A 151 26.61 4.50 -12.61
C GLY A 151 27.48 5.33 -11.66
N ILE A 152 26.87 5.92 -10.63
CA ILE A 152 27.56 6.78 -9.65
C ILE A 152 28.16 5.93 -8.51
N VAL A 153 27.52 4.82 -8.18
CA VAL A 153 27.99 3.87 -7.17
C VAL A 153 27.92 2.44 -7.72
N GLU A 154 28.77 1.52 -7.20
CA GLU A 154 28.80 0.10 -7.55
C GLU A 154 27.68 -0.70 -6.86
#